data_4f8aac40534863044d47681a077619c7
#
_entry.id   4f8aac40534863044d47681a077619c7
#
_cell.length_a   1.000
_cell.length_b   1.000
_cell.length_c   1.000
_cell.angle_alpha   90.00
_cell.angle_beta   90.00
_cell.angle_gamma   90.00
#
_symmetry.space_group_name_H-M   'P 1'
#
loop_
_entity.id
_entity.type
_entity.pdbx_description
1 polymer ?
#
loop_
_entity_poly.entity_id
_entity_poly.type
_entity_poly.pdbx_seq_one_letter_code
_entity_poly.pdbx_strand_id
1 'polypeptide(L)'
;EIGCDASASWASRYKYLVAWDSIEEIAEKVKTYTPNNKWTNDNGSDIHFIITGGEPMLWQRETQQLLRQPEFTDLKNITIETNCTQSFKADFRRFLQGLVAGDYTKEPVHITWSTSPKLSISGEHWAKAIKPDVAKEYFDIPNSHLYFKFVIQDEQDLEEVEMAREEYKKYGVEADIYLMAVGATVEGQAKTSKQVADIALQNGYKYSPRLHVDLFGNKWGT
;
A
#
# COMPACT_ATOMS: atom_id res chain seq x y z
N GLU A 1 0.54 -20.19 -12.02
CA GLU A 1 0.43 -18.72 -12.04
C GLU A 1 0.55 -18.21 -10.61
N ILE A 2 1.65 -17.56 -10.32
CA ILE A 2 1.78 -16.83 -9.05
C ILE A 2 0.82 -15.64 -9.18
N GLY A 3 -0.32 -15.73 -8.49
CA GLY A 3 -1.42 -14.82 -8.68
C GLY A 3 -1.15 -13.44 -8.09
N CYS A 4 -0.69 -12.50 -8.91
CA CYS A 4 -0.81 -11.09 -8.57
C CYS A 4 -2.29 -10.70 -8.71
N ASP A 5 -2.93 -10.31 -7.61
CA ASP A 5 -4.32 -9.82 -7.56
C ASP A 5 -4.49 -8.50 -8.35
N ALA A 6 -3.41 -7.72 -8.48
CA ALA A 6 -3.37 -6.53 -9.32
C ALA A 6 -3.12 -6.80 -10.82
N SER A 7 -3.19 -8.05 -11.29
CA SER A 7 -2.93 -8.40 -12.70
C SER A 7 -3.81 -7.65 -13.70
N ALA A 8 -5.02 -7.28 -13.30
CA ALA A 8 -5.93 -6.49 -14.11
C ALA A 8 -5.40 -5.07 -14.43
N SER A 9 -4.54 -4.50 -13.59
CA SER A 9 -3.99 -3.15 -13.80
C SER A 9 -2.84 -3.09 -14.82
N TRP A 10 -2.19 -4.23 -15.12
CA TRP A 10 -1.01 -4.25 -16.00
C TRP A 10 -1.07 -5.26 -17.15
N ALA A 11 -1.86 -6.33 -17.02
CA ALA A 11 -1.92 -7.36 -18.06
C ALA A 11 -2.74 -6.87 -19.27
N SER A 12 -2.16 -6.98 -20.47
CA SER A 12 -2.75 -6.47 -21.72
C SER A 12 -4.16 -7.01 -22.01
N ARG A 13 -4.47 -8.22 -21.54
CA ARG A 13 -5.79 -8.86 -21.66
C ARG A 13 -6.91 -8.13 -20.92
N TYR A 14 -6.56 -7.25 -19.97
CA TYR A 14 -7.51 -6.48 -19.16
C TYR A 14 -7.58 -4.99 -19.53
N LYS A 15 -6.91 -4.57 -20.61
CA LYS A 15 -6.93 -3.14 -21.06
C LYS A 15 -8.34 -2.57 -21.23
N TYR A 16 -9.32 -3.40 -21.55
CA TYR A 16 -10.71 -2.97 -21.70
C TYR A 16 -11.40 -2.56 -20.39
N LEU A 17 -10.78 -2.90 -19.24
CA LEU A 17 -11.28 -2.50 -17.91
C LEU A 17 -10.69 -1.17 -17.45
N VAL A 18 -9.70 -0.62 -18.16
CA VAL A 18 -9.06 0.64 -17.79
C VAL A 18 -9.94 1.80 -18.25
N ALA A 19 -10.45 2.58 -17.31
CA ALA A 19 -11.07 3.87 -17.58
C ALA A 19 -9.98 4.95 -17.70
N TRP A 20 -10.19 5.91 -18.59
CA TRP A 20 -9.34 7.07 -18.77
C TRP A 20 -10.15 8.32 -18.43
N ASP A 21 -10.30 8.55 -17.12
CA ASP A 21 -10.97 9.72 -16.59
C ASP A 21 -9.93 10.86 -16.41
N SER A 22 -10.37 12.11 -16.47
CA SER A 22 -9.52 13.23 -16.08
C SER A 22 -9.24 13.21 -14.57
N ILE A 23 -8.22 13.94 -14.14
CA ILE A 23 -7.88 14.05 -12.70
C ILE A 23 -9.05 14.65 -11.92
N GLU A 24 -9.75 15.61 -12.49
CA GLU A 24 -10.92 16.28 -11.93
C GLU A 24 -12.09 15.29 -11.76
N GLU A 25 -12.40 14.53 -12.80
CA GLU A 25 -13.47 13.49 -12.75
C GLU A 25 -13.16 12.43 -11.71
N ILE A 26 -11.89 12.01 -11.57
CA ILE A 26 -11.46 11.06 -10.54
C ILE A 26 -11.67 11.69 -9.15
N ALA A 27 -11.27 12.95 -8.94
CA ALA A 27 -11.41 13.63 -7.65
C ALA A 27 -12.88 13.74 -7.24
N GLU A 28 -13.74 14.21 -8.14
CA GLU A 28 -15.19 14.28 -7.90
C GLU A 28 -15.77 12.91 -7.57
N LYS A 29 -15.44 11.90 -8.34
CA LYS A 29 -15.91 10.54 -8.11
C LYS A 29 -15.46 9.97 -6.77
N VAL A 30 -14.18 10.13 -6.41
CA VAL A 30 -13.65 9.70 -5.11
C VAL A 30 -14.43 10.35 -3.98
N LYS A 31 -14.72 11.65 -4.09
CA LYS A 31 -15.47 12.38 -3.06
C LYS A 31 -16.87 11.80 -2.85
N THR A 32 -17.54 11.34 -3.89
CA THR A 32 -18.88 10.72 -3.77
C THR A 32 -18.89 9.41 -2.99
N TYR A 33 -17.77 8.71 -2.86
CA TYR A 33 -17.66 7.49 -2.07
C TYR A 33 -17.46 7.75 -0.57
N THR A 34 -17.18 9.01 -0.19
CA THR A 34 -17.07 9.35 1.23
C THR A 34 -18.45 9.64 1.82
N PRO A 35 -18.74 9.27 3.09
CA PRO A 35 -20.01 9.56 3.73
C PRO A 35 -20.33 11.07 3.70
N ASN A 36 -21.48 11.42 3.15
CA ASN A 36 -21.94 12.81 3.00
C ASN A 36 -20.94 13.73 2.24
N ASN A 37 -20.12 13.16 1.36
CA ASN A 37 -19.03 13.85 0.65
C ASN A 37 -18.03 14.54 1.60
N LYS A 38 -17.74 13.92 2.76
CA LYS A 38 -16.83 14.46 3.77
C LYS A 38 -15.69 13.49 4.05
N TRP A 39 -14.49 14.01 4.37
CA TRP A 39 -13.34 13.23 4.84
C TRP A 39 -13.36 12.94 6.35
N THR A 40 -14.20 13.61 7.09
CA THR A 40 -14.53 13.28 8.48
C THR A 40 -16.04 13.06 8.55
N ASN A 41 -16.46 11.90 9.01
CA ASN A 41 -17.88 11.57 9.12
C ASN A 41 -18.56 12.32 10.29
N ASP A 42 -19.88 12.20 10.38
CA ASP A 42 -20.66 12.98 11.36
C ASP A 42 -20.40 12.56 12.83
N ASN A 43 -19.78 11.41 13.08
CA ASN A 43 -19.34 10.98 14.41
C ASN A 43 -17.89 11.34 14.74
N GLY A 44 -17.23 12.12 13.87
CA GLY A 44 -15.87 12.59 14.07
C GLY A 44 -14.75 11.64 13.63
N SER A 45 -15.09 10.50 13.01
CA SER A 45 -14.07 9.59 12.49
C SER A 45 -13.56 10.04 11.12
N ASP A 46 -12.26 10.08 10.95
CA ASP A 46 -11.60 10.44 9.69
C ASP A 46 -11.60 9.27 8.72
N ILE A 47 -11.82 9.58 7.43
CA ILE A 47 -11.79 8.64 6.33
C ILE A 47 -10.36 8.60 5.77
N HIS A 48 -9.82 7.39 5.60
CA HIS A 48 -8.55 7.19 4.94
C HIS A 48 -8.74 7.10 3.43
N PHE A 49 -7.95 7.87 2.68
CA PHE A 49 -7.85 7.70 1.24
C PHE A 49 -6.72 6.71 0.93
N ILE A 50 -7.07 5.59 0.32
CA ILE A 50 -6.10 4.54 -0.02
C ILE A 50 -5.76 4.64 -1.50
N ILE A 51 -4.48 4.85 -1.80
CA ILE A 51 -3.94 4.84 -3.15
C ILE A 51 -3.23 3.51 -3.35
N THR A 52 -3.77 2.70 -4.24
CA THR A 52 -3.30 1.35 -4.57
C THR A 52 -3.39 1.13 -6.09
N GLY A 53 -3.33 -0.11 -6.54
CA GLY A 53 -3.42 -0.47 -7.94
C GLY A 53 -2.26 -1.36 -8.34
N GLY A 54 -1.66 -1.19 -9.52
CA GLY A 54 -0.43 -1.89 -9.89
C GLY A 54 0.73 -1.48 -8.98
N GLU A 55 1.38 -0.38 -9.32
CA GLU A 55 2.37 0.29 -8.46
C GLU A 55 2.10 1.80 -8.51
N PRO A 56 1.51 2.40 -7.47
CA PRO A 56 1.13 3.81 -7.48
C PRO A 56 2.33 4.75 -7.57
N MET A 57 3.50 4.32 -7.11
CA MET A 57 4.71 5.14 -7.16
C MET A 57 5.29 5.33 -8.56
N LEU A 58 4.78 4.64 -9.57
CA LEU A 58 5.03 4.96 -10.98
C LEU A 58 4.27 6.22 -11.44
N TRP A 59 3.18 6.57 -10.77
CA TRP A 59 2.24 7.64 -11.10
C TRP A 59 2.35 8.84 -10.14
N GLN A 60 3.58 9.16 -9.69
CA GLN A 60 3.81 10.22 -8.70
C GLN A 60 3.29 11.59 -9.12
N ARG A 61 3.41 11.93 -10.43
CA ARG A 61 2.92 13.19 -10.98
C ARG A 61 1.39 13.27 -10.93
N GLU A 62 0.74 12.22 -11.36
CA GLU A 62 -0.73 12.11 -11.40
C GLU A 62 -1.32 12.08 -9.99
N THR A 63 -0.67 11.36 -9.08
CA THR A 63 -1.00 11.34 -7.64
C THR A 63 -0.91 12.75 -7.04
N GLN A 64 0.17 13.49 -7.35
CA GLN A 64 0.33 14.87 -6.90
C GLN A 64 -0.77 15.79 -7.48
N GLN A 65 -1.13 15.63 -8.75
CA GLN A 65 -2.20 16.41 -9.38
C GLN A 65 -3.57 16.11 -8.76
N LEU A 66 -3.85 14.84 -8.49
CA LEU A 66 -5.07 14.40 -7.84
C LEU A 66 -5.21 15.00 -6.43
N LEU A 67 -4.18 14.85 -5.59
CA LEU A 67 -4.21 15.32 -4.21
C LEU A 67 -4.22 16.86 -4.06
N ARG A 68 -4.01 17.60 -5.15
CA ARG A 68 -4.15 19.06 -5.20
C ARG A 68 -5.55 19.53 -5.58
N GLN A 69 -6.47 18.61 -5.92
CA GLN A 69 -7.84 18.98 -6.26
C GLN A 69 -8.58 19.47 -5.01
N PRO A 70 -9.53 20.42 -5.18
CA PRO A 70 -10.30 21.00 -4.05
C PRO A 70 -11.00 19.96 -3.19
N GLU A 71 -11.38 18.80 -3.76
CA GLU A 71 -12.04 17.69 -3.11
C GLU A 71 -11.22 17.10 -1.96
N PHE A 72 -9.90 17.27 -1.97
CA PHE A 72 -8.97 16.74 -0.97
C PHE A 72 -8.54 17.76 0.09
N THR A 73 -9.04 18.99 0.05
CA THR A 73 -8.65 20.07 0.99
C THR A 73 -8.85 19.72 2.47
N ASP A 74 -9.86 18.91 2.78
CA ASP A 74 -10.17 18.45 4.14
C ASP A 74 -9.64 17.04 4.45
N LEU A 75 -8.84 16.45 3.55
CA LEU A 75 -8.25 15.13 3.76
C LEU A 75 -7.20 15.18 4.85
N LYS A 76 -7.22 14.20 5.76
CA LYS A 76 -6.27 14.11 6.89
C LYS A 76 -5.40 12.86 6.85
N ASN A 77 -5.86 11.79 6.21
CA ASN A 77 -5.17 10.51 6.24
C ASN A 77 -5.11 9.88 4.85
N ILE A 78 -3.89 9.52 4.43
CA ILE A 78 -3.63 8.81 3.19
C ILE A 78 -2.88 7.52 3.50
N THR A 79 -3.27 6.42 2.87
CA THR A 79 -2.48 5.20 2.84
C THR A 79 -2.01 4.96 1.41
N ILE A 80 -0.71 4.75 1.21
CA ILE A 80 -0.15 4.38 -0.09
C ILE A 80 0.33 2.93 -0.01
N GLU A 81 -0.32 2.06 -0.80
CA GLU A 81 0.07 0.65 -0.91
C GLU A 81 1.05 0.48 -2.07
N THR A 82 2.30 0.17 -1.77
CA THR A 82 3.41 0.12 -2.73
C THR A 82 4.29 -1.10 -2.51
N ASN A 83 4.97 -1.55 -3.56
CA ASN A 83 6.01 -2.58 -3.46
C ASN A 83 7.35 -2.04 -2.92
N CYS A 84 7.44 -0.73 -2.66
CA CYS A 84 8.63 -0.07 -2.10
C CYS A 84 9.89 -0.17 -2.98
N THR A 85 9.73 -0.09 -4.31
CA THR A 85 10.86 -0.18 -5.25
C THR A 85 11.15 1.10 -6.02
N GLN A 86 10.31 2.14 -5.88
CA GLN A 86 10.38 3.38 -6.63
C GLN A 86 10.81 4.55 -5.74
N SER A 87 11.98 5.13 -6.01
CA SER A 87 12.43 6.36 -5.34
C SER A 87 11.53 7.55 -5.67
N PHE A 88 11.49 8.53 -4.77
CA PHE A 88 10.77 9.77 -5.04
C PHE A 88 11.43 10.58 -6.16
N LYS A 89 10.61 11.05 -7.09
CA LYS A 89 10.98 12.19 -7.95
C LYS A 89 11.09 13.45 -7.07
N ALA A 90 12.02 14.33 -7.38
CA ALA A 90 12.29 15.52 -6.56
C ALA A 90 11.04 16.40 -6.31
N ASP A 91 10.19 16.55 -7.32
CA ASP A 91 8.95 17.33 -7.22
C ASP A 91 7.92 16.65 -6.32
N PHE A 92 7.82 15.32 -6.41
CA PHE A 92 6.91 14.56 -5.56
C PHE A 92 7.36 14.55 -4.10
N ARG A 93 8.66 14.43 -3.84
CA ARG A 93 9.21 14.56 -2.47
C ARG A 93 8.86 15.91 -1.85
N ARG A 94 9.06 17.01 -2.60
CA ARG A 94 8.68 18.36 -2.11
C ARG A 94 7.19 18.49 -1.87
N PHE A 95 6.39 17.90 -2.75
CA PHE A 95 4.94 17.89 -2.58
C PHE A 95 4.54 17.14 -1.29
N LEU A 96 5.09 15.96 -1.04
CA LEU A 96 4.80 15.20 0.20
C LEU A 96 5.21 15.99 1.45
N GLN A 97 6.36 16.65 1.44
CA GLN A 97 6.80 17.51 2.54
C GLN A 97 5.80 18.65 2.81
N GLY A 98 5.30 19.30 1.78
CA GLY A 98 4.25 20.32 1.90
C GLY A 98 2.91 19.74 2.35
N LEU A 99 2.54 18.54 1.86
CA LEU A 99 1.29 17.89 2.24
C LEU A 99 1.25 17.57 3.74
N VAL A 100 2.34 17.01 4.27
CA VAL A 100 2.45 16.71 5.71
C VAL A 100 2.68 17.95 6.58
N ALA A 101 3.04 19.08 5.99
CA ALA A 101 3.11 20.38 6.67
C ALA A 101 1.76 21.14 6.65
N GLY A 102 0.80 20.72 5.83
CA GLY A 102 -0.51 21.38 5.68
C GLY A 102 -0.52 22.51 4.63
N ASP A 103 0.45 22.55 3.72
CA ASP A 103 0.52 23.60 2.67
C ASP A 103 -0.58 23.48 1.62
N TYR A 104 -1.17 22.29 1.47
CA TYR A 104 -2.17 21.99 0.43
C TYR A 104 -3.54 21.62 0.98
N THR A 105 -3.64 21.41 2.29
CA THR A 105 -4.83 20.97 3.00
C THR A 105 -5.06 21.86 4.21
N LYS A 106 -6.27 21.86 4.78
CA LYS A 106 -6.59 22.67 5.97
C LYS A 106 -5.79 22.27 7.22
N GLU A 107 -5.39 21.02 7.29
CA GLU A 107 -4.60 20.44 8.37
C GLU A 107 -3.48 19.58 7.77
N PRO A 108 -2.36 19.34 8.49
CA PRO A 108 -1.33 18.41 8.08
C PRO A 108 -1.87 17.02 7.79
N VAL A 109 -1.49 16.43 6.65
CA VAL A 109 -1.92 15.08 6.28
C VAL A 109 -0.97 14.06 6.89
N HIS A 110 -1.53 13.02 7.51
CA HIS A 110 -0.78 11.84 7.93
C HIS A 110 -0.69 10.83 6.78
N ILE A 111 0.53 10.34 6.51
CA ILE A 111 0.77 9.36 5.45
C ILE A 111 1.10 8.00 6.06
N THR A 112 0.38 6.97 5.67
CA THR A 112 0.72 5.58 5.96
C THR A 112 1.32 4.92 4.73
N TRP A 113 2.56 4.46 4.83
CA TRP A 113 3.22 3.66 3.83
C TRP A 113 2.98 2.18 4.10
N SER A 114 2.01 1.59 3.40
CA SER A 114 1.76 0.15 3.41
C SER A 114 2.68 -0.52 2.38
N THR A 115 3.89 -0.83 2.80
CA THR A 115 4.92 -1.34 1.89
C THR A 115 4.87 -2.86 1.81
N SER A 116 4.82 -3.41 0.60
CA SER A 116 4.76 -4.86 0.37
C SER A 116 5.88 -5.33 -0.58
N PRO A 117 7.14 -5.33 -0.09
CA PRO A 117 8.26 -5.87 -0.86
C PRO A 117 8.01 -7.34 -1.21
N LYS A 118 8.46 -7.74 -2.38
CA LYS A 118 8.21 -9.09 -2.88
C LYS A 118 9.34 -10.03 -2.47
N LEU A 119 8.99 -11.19 -1.92
CA LEU A 119 9.92 -12.27 -1.62
C LEU A 119 10.06 -13.21 -2.83
N SER A 120 11.00 -14.16 -2.76
CA SER A 120 11.29 -15.12 -3.82
C SER A 120 10.08 -15.96 -4.23
N ILE A 121 9.16 -16.24 -3.31
CA ILE A 121 7.87 -16.91 -3.58
C ILE A 121 7.03 -16.20 -4.66
N SER A 122 7.26 -14.89 -4.87
CA SER A 122 6.61 -14.14 -5.94
C SER A 122 7.25 -14.30 -7.31
N GLY A 123 8.44 -14.90 -7.37
CA GLY A 123 9.27 -14.99 -8.56
C GLY A 123 10.16 -13.75 -8.83
N GLU A 124 10.09 -12.73 -7.96
CA GLU A 124 10.95 -11.56 -8.11
C GLU A 124 12.36 -11.80 -7.56
N HIS A 125 13.35 -11.20 -8.21
CA HIS A 125 14.72 -11.25 -7.74
C HIS A 125 14.92 -10.32 -6.53
N TRP A 126 15.62 -10.80 -5.50
CA TRP A 126 15.94 -10.08 -4.28
C TRP A 126 16.40 -8.63 -4.52
N ALA A 127 17.43 -8.45 -5.36
CA ALA A 127 18.00 -7.13 -5.64
C ALA A 127 17.03 -6.16 -6.35
N LYS A 128 15.95 -6.63 -6.93
CA LYS A 128 14.89 -5.80 -7.50
C LYS A 128 13.80 -5.47 -6.49
N ALA A 129 13.48 -6.42 -5.62
CA ALA A 129 12.36 -6.35 -4.69
C ALA A 129 12.74 -5.67 -3.36
N ILE A 130 13.93 -5.95 -2.83
CA ILE A 130 14.39 -5.40 -1.55
C ILE A 130 15.26 -4.17 -1.82
N LYS A 131 14.72 -2.99 -1.47
CA LYS A 131 15.29 -1.66 -1.73
C LYS A 131 15.35 -0.84 -0.45
N PRO A 132 16.37 -1.07 0.42
CA PRO A 132 16.45 -0.38 1.71
C PRO A 132 16.65 1.13 1.58
N ASP A 133 17.33 1.58 0.53
CA ASP A 133 17.51 3.00 0.20
C ASP A 133 16.16 3.68 -0.11
N VAL A 134 15.29 3.02 -0.87
CA VAL A 134 13.94 3.51 -1.17
C VAL A 134 13.07 3.52 0.09
N ALA A 135 13.11 2.44 0.87
CA ALA A 135 12.36 2.37 2.13
C ALA A 135 12.76 3.49 3.09
N LYS A 136 14.06 3.82 3.14
CA LYS A 136 14.58 4.94 3.95
C LYS A 136 14.01 6.28 3.49
N GLU A 137 13.88 6.51 2.18
CA GLU A 137 13.24 7.73 1.69
C GLU A 137 11.80 7.90 2.18
N TYR A 138 11.03 6.80 2.21
CA TYR A 138 9.64 6.82 2.68
C TYR A 138 9.57 6.99 4.19
N PHE A 139 10.43 6.27 4.91
CA PHE A 139 10.52 6.30 6.37
C PHE A 139 10.86 7.70 6.90
N ASP A 140 11.66 8.48 6.15
CA ASP A 140 12.10 9.82 6.55
C ASP A 140 11.07 10.93 6.25
N ILE A 141 9.92 10.63 5.67
CA ILE A 141 8.87 11.63 5.51
C ILE A 141 8.27 11.95 6.89
N PRO A 142 8.29 13.22 7.33
CA PRO A 142 7.66 13.61 8.60
C PRO A 142 6.16 13.29 8.62
N ASN A 143 5.59 13.19 9.83
CA ASN A 143 4.16 12.88 10.00
C ASN A 143 3.69 11.68 9.16
N SER A 144 4.55 10.66 9.07
CA SER A 144 4.20 9.42 8.38
C SER A 144 4.52 8.18 9.21
N HIS A 145 3.89 7.09 8.87
CA HIS A 145 4.12 5.77 9.43
C HIS A 145 4.39 4.78 8.30
N LEU A 146 5.43 3.96 8.44
CA LEU A 146 5.75 2.90 7.49
C LEU A 146 5.65 1.55 8.19
N TYR A 147 5.05 0.58 7.51
CA TYR A 147 5.13 -0.82 7.89
C TYR A 147 5.39 -1.69 6.67
N PHE A 148 5.99 -2.86 6.91
CA PHE A 148 6.20 -3.88 5.90
C PHE A 148 5.10 -4.93 5.95
N LYS A 149 4.65 -5.38 4.79
CA LYS A 149 3.68 -6.46 4.63
C LYS A 149 4.26 -7.52 3.69
N PHE A 150 4.64 -8.65 4.24
CA PHE A 150 5.21 -9.76 3.48
C PHE A 150 4.19 -10.86 3.27
N VAL A 151 4.10 -11.35 2.04
CA VAL A 151 3.28 -12.51 1.68
C VAL A 151 4.13 -13.75 1.82
N ILE A 152 3.74 -14.68 2.70
CA ILE A 152 4.45 -15.91 2.99
C ILE A 152 3.52 -17.12 2.96
N GLN A 153 4.10 -18.29 2.80
CA GLN A 153 3.41 -19.58 2.85
C GLN A 153 3.74 -20.36 4.11
N ASP A 154 5.01 -20.37 4.49
CA ASP A 154 5.54 -21.20 5.58
C ASP A 154 6.75 -20.57 6.28
N GLU A 155 7.42 -21.35 7.13
CA GLU A 155 8.60 -20.93 7.89
C GLU A 155 9.83 -20.69 7.02
N GLN A 156 9.94 -21.31 5.85
CA GLN A 156 11.05 -21.05 4.93
C GLN A 156 10.98 -19.62 4.36
N ASP A 157 9.79 -19.16 4.05
CA ASP A 157 9.59 -17.77 3.61
C ASP A 157 9.87 -16.78 4.76
N LEU A 158 9.66 -17.19 6.03
CA LEU A 158 9.99 -16.36 7.18
C LEU A 158 11.49 -16.06 7.28
N GLU A 159 12.36 -17.00 6.93
CA GLU A 159 13.81 -16.76 6.90
C GLU A 159 14.15 -15.59 5.96
N GLU A 160 13.46 -15.53 4.81
CA GLU A 160 13.63 -14.43 3.84
C GLU A 160 13.10 -13.09 4.39
N VAL A 161 12.00 -13.11 5.16
CA VAL A 161 11.50 -11.91 5.87
C VAL A 161 12.54 -11.37 6.86
N GLU A 162 13.17 -12.26 7.64
CA GLU A 162 14.23 -11.86 8.58
C GLU A 162 15.45 -11.27 7.86
N MET A 163 15.85 -11.88 6.75
CA MET A 163 16.92 -11.31 5.92
C MET A 163 16.55 -9.91 5.41
N ALA A 164 15.33 -9.72 4.93
CA ALA A 164 14.87 -8.41 4.47
C ALA A 164 14.84 -7.38 5.61
N ARG A 165 14.34 -7.77 6.79
CA ARG A 165 14.33 -6.93 7.99
C ARG A 165 15.72 -6.44 8.35
N GLU A 166 16.72 -7.34 8.37
CA GLU A 166 18.11 -6.97 8.67
C GLU A 166 18.70 -6.04 7.58
N GLU A 167 18.35 -6.22 6.31
CA GLU A 167 18.79 -5.29 5.25
C GLU A 167 18.17 -3.89 5.46
N TYR A 168 16.88 -3.78 5.76
CA TYR A 168 16.25 -2.49 6.05
C TYR A 168 16.84 -1.82 7.29
N LYS A 169 17.11 -2.60 8.34
CA LYS A 169 17.73 -2.11 9.59
C LYS A 169 19.12 -1.51 9.38
N LYS A 170 19.94 -2.05 8.47
CA LYS A 170 21.25 -1.48 8.11
C LYS A 170 21.14 -0.04 7.59
N TYR A 171 19.99 0.33 7.02
CA TYR A 171 19.69 1.68 6.53
C TYR A 171 18.92 2.52 7.56
N GLY A 172 18.76 2.02 8.79
CA GLY A 172 18.04 2.72 9.86
C GLY A 172 16.52 2.72 9.68
N VAL A 173 15.99 1.73 8.97
CA VAL A 173 14.53 1.54 8.83
C VAL A 173 14.12 0.39 9.75
N GLU A 174 13.52 0.75 10.88
CA GLU A 174 12.92 -0.18 11.83
C GLU A 174 11.40 0.08 11.86
N ALA A 175 10.61 -0.87 11.40
CA ALA A 175 9.19 -0.73 11.21
C ALA A 175 8.45 -2.02 11.56
N ASP A 176 7.16 -1.89 11.84
CA ASP A 176 6.27 -3.04 12.06
C ASP A 176 6.26 -3.97 10.84
N ILE A 177 6.20 -5.27 11.10
CA ILE A 177 6.09 -6.28 10.06
C ILE A 177 4.75 -7.01 10.21
N TYR A 178 4.03 -7.05 9.11
CA TYR A 178 2.81 -7.82 8.94
C TYR A 178 3.07 -9.02 8.03
N LEU A 179 2.68 -10.21 8.47
CA LEU A 179 2.69 -11.41 7.65
C LEU A 179 1.30 -11.65 7.07
N MET A 180 1.24 -11.96 5.79
CA MET A 180 0.01 -12.21 5.05
C MET A 180 0.13 -13.57 4.36
N ALA A 181 -0.92 -14.38 4.45
CA ALA A 181 -0.95 -15.69 3.79
C ALA A 181 -0.98 -15.57 2.27
N VAL A 182 -0.21 -16.43 1.57
CA VAL A 182 -0.31 -16.60 0.13
C VAL A 182 -1.69 -17.16 -0.25
N GLY A 183 -2.21 -16.74 -1.41
CA GLY A 183 -3.50 -17.21 -1.94
C GLY A 183 -4.39 -16.07 -2.40
N ALA A 184 -4.91 -16.17 -3.63
CA ALA A 184 -5.78 -15.17 -4.24
C ALA A 184 -7.28 -15.52 -4.13
N THR A 185 -7.62 -16.72 -3.62
CA THR A 185 -8.99 -17.19 -3.45
C THR A 185 -9.23 -17.62 -1.99
N VAL A 186 -10.50 -17.72 -1.59
CA VAL A 186 -10.88 -18.21 -0.26
C VAL A 186 -10.27 -19.58 0.02
N GLU A 187 -10.38 -20.52 -0.92
CA GLU A 187 -9.82 -21.87 -0.79
C GLU A 187 -8.29 -21.86 -0.76
N GLY A 188 -7.66 -20.97 -1.51
CA GLY A 188 -6.19 -20.79 -1.51
C GLY A 188 -5.69 -20.30 -0.16
N GLN A 189 -6.35 -19.28 0.39
CA GLN A 189 -6.01 -18.72 1.71
C GLN A 189 -6.31 -19.68 2.87
N ALA A 190 -7.42 -20.41 2.82
CA ALA A 190 -7.77 -21.37 3.86
C ALA A 190 -6.70 -22.44 4.10
N LYS A 191 -5.84 -22.70 3.10
CA LYS A 191 -4.74 -23.68 3.22
C LYS A 191 -3.58 -23.19 4.08
N THR A 192 -3.31 -21.89 4.07
CA THR A 192 -2.08 -21.30 4.66
C THR A 192 -2.36 -20.27 5.75
N SER A 193 -3.55 -19.66 5.80
CA SER A 193 -3.88 -18.56 6.73
C SER A 193 -3.63 -18.91 8.19
N LYS A 194 -4.06 -20.11 8.63
CA LYS A 194 -3.84 -20.53 10.02
C LYS A 194 -2.36 -20.67 10.34
N GLN A 195 -1.60 -21.35 9.47
CA GLN A 195 -0.16 -21.54 9.64
C GLN A 195 0.58 -20.21 9.70
N VAL A 196 0.28 -19.28 8.79
CA VAL A 196 0.92 -17.96 8.75
C VAL A 196 0.54 -17.11 9.97
N ALA A 197 -0.70 -17.22 10.45
CA ALA A 197 -1.11 -16.56 11.68
C ALA A 197 -0.37 -17.12 12.92
N ASP A 198 -0.19 -18.44 12.99
CA ASP A 198 0.57 -19.10 14.06
C ASP A 198 2.05 -18.66 14.00
N ILE A 199 2.66 -18.63 12.81
CA ILE A 199 4.04 -18.13 12.59
C ILE A 199 4.16 -16.66 13.06
N ALA A 200 3.23 -15.81 12.68
CA ALA A 200 3.23 -14.41 13.08
C ALA A 200 3.19 -14.27 14.62
N LEU A 201 2.27 -14.99 15.27
CA LEU A 201 2.12 -14.95 16.73
C LEU A 201 3.38 -15.45 17.45
N GLN A 202 3.96 -16.57 17.01
CA GLN A 202 5.13 -17.18 17.65
C GLN A 202 6.39 -16.32 17.54
N ASN A 203 6.52 -15.52 16.44
CA ASN A 203 7.69 -14.69 16.16
C ASN A 203 7.46 -13.21 16.48
N GLY A 204 6.33 -12.83 17.11
CA GLY A 204 6.04 -11.46 17.52
C GLY A 204 5.72 -10.52 16.36
N TYR A 205 5.32 -11.05 15.20
CA TYR A 205 4.84 -10.30 14.05
C TYR A 205 3.33 -10.11 14.09
N LYS A 206 2.84 -9.15 13.31
CA LYS A 206 1.42 -8.92 13.10
C LYS A 206 0.91 -9.79 11.95
N TYR A 207 -0.31 -10.31 12.06
CA TYR A 207 -0.97 -11.00 10.95
C TYR A 207 -1.91 -10.06 10.20
N SER A 208 -1.88 -10.09 8.87
CA SER A 208 -2.78 -9.32 8.00
C SER A 208 -3.62 -10.25 7.14
N PRO A 209 -4.94 -10.40 7.41
CA PRO A 209 -5.82 -11.16 6.53
C PRO A 209 -6.11 -10.40 5.24
N ARG A 210 -6.51 -11.12 4.19
CA ARG A 210 -7.08 -10.52 2.97
C ARG A 210 -8.59 -10.43 3.09
N LEU A 211 -9.05 -9.46 3.85
CA LEU A 211 -10.47 -9.31 4.19
C LEU A 211 -11.39 -9.24 2.95
N HIS A 212 -10.95 -8.60 1.87
CA HIS A 212 -11.70 -8.53 0.61
C HIS A 212 -11.87 -9.92 -0.04
N VAL A 213 -10.90 -10.82 0.12
CA VAL A 213 -11.03 -12.20 -0.36
C VAL A 213 -12.05 -12.95 0.47
N ASP A 214 -12.00 -12.82 1.80
CA ASP A 214 -12.93 -13.49 2.72
C ASP A 214 -14.37 -13.01 2.50
N LEU A 215 -14.57 -11.70 2.30
CA LEU A 215 -15.91 -11.12 2.14
C LEU A 215 -16.47 -11.25 0.72
N PHE A 216 -15.63 -11.12 -0.30
CA PHE A 216 -16.08 -10.95 -1.69
C PHE A 216 -15.48 -11.99 -2.65
N GLY A 217 -14.64 -12.93 -2.17
CA GLY A 217 -14.03 -13.97 -3.00
C GLY A 217 -13.06 -13.44 -4.05
N ASN A 218 -12.42 -12.30 -3.80
CA ASN A 218 -11.55 -11.60 -4.76
C ASN A 218 -12.27 -11.21 -6.06
N LYS A 219 -13.53 -10.84 -5.97
CA LYS A 219 -14.33 -10.38 -7.12
C LYS A 219 -13.84 -9.01 -7.57
N TRP A 220 -13.77 -8.78 -8.88
CA TRP A 220 -13.39 -7.50 -9.47
C TRP A 220 -14.31 -6.36 -9.02
N GLY A 221 -13.72 -5.25 -8.56
CA GLY A 221 -14.46 -4.05 -8.14
C GLY A 221 -15.03 -4.11 -6.72
N THR A 222 -14.51 -5.02 -5.89
CA THR A 222 -14.90 -5.15 -4.47
C THR A 222 -13.73 -4.83 -3.55
#